data_ff935d315ead29e946bc7c5631121304
#
_entry.id   ff935d315ead29e946bc7c5631121304
#
_cell.length_a   1.000
_cell.length_b   1.000
_cell.length_c   1.000
_cell.angle_alpha   90.00
_cell.angle_beta   90.00
_cell.angle_gamma   90.00
#
_symmetry.space_group_name_H-M   'P 1'
#
loop_
_entity.id
_entity.type
_entity.pdbx_description
1 polymer ?
#
loop_
_entity_poly.entity_id
_entity_poly.type
_entity_poly.pdbx_seq_one_letter_code
_entity_poly.pdbx_strand_id
1 'polypeptide(L)'
;MTQPPRLTRMLTETLTERVTDVRLVRGNELHCAIHAPAVLALAALLRAEFGAELLFMAATDRREDSGAFEVHYLFGPEGKDWFLHATAAVPAGTPVVPSLATLHYPASRFEREIYDLFGIVAEGHPDPRPLVRHAFWPADFFPLRKDAVAREFTDDGRPFPFAEVGGEGVYEIPVGPVHAGVIEPGHFRFSVVGETIIDMKSRLYFTHKGTEKLFEGRQAAEGVELAERVSGDTTVGHALAYCQALEAAARTAVPDRARYLRVVLLEMERFYNHVADFGMIANDTGYAVAHSHCFRIRERLLRLNKRLTGNRLLRGGIVPGGVGRDLPPELDLAGEVGAALRDFEEIVALSLANTLVLDRLDGTGRLTTRTARDHGVLGYVARASGIDVDVRRDHPFAAYGDLSFRVPVLDTGDVKARTLIRVEEARESVGLIRQAVERMPAGPLIAPVGALPAFEPAWGMVEGWRGAIIHWLMADGAGALYRVKIMDPSFLNWRPLSYALLKNIVPDFPLCNKSFNQSYSGNDL
;
A
#
# COMPACT_ATOMS: atom_id res chain seq x y z
N MET A 1 18.94 11.06 16.68
CA MET A 1 18.04 11.60 15.63
C MET A 1 17.25 12.72 16.27
N THR A 2 17.51 13.93 15.90
CA THR A 2 16.86 15.11 16.51
C THR A 2 15.74 15.53 15.61
N GLN A 3 14.51 15.59 16.16
CA GLN A 3 13.39 16.31 15.56
C GLN A 3 13.86 17.63 14.98
N PRO A 4 13.25 18.12 13.90
CA PRO A 4 13.51 19.48 13.51
C PRO A 4 12.91 20.40 14.59
N PRO A 5 13.74 21.06 15.42
CA PRO A 5 13.25 22.05 16.41
C PRO A 5 12.38 23.12 15.75
N ARG A 6 12.60 23.29 14.43
CA ARG A 6 11.85 24.17 13.55
C ARG A 6 10.39 23.71 13.34
N LEU A 7 10.11 22.39 13.26
CA LEU A 7 8.74 21.89 13.10
C LEU A 7 7.90 22.17 14.36
N THR A 8 8.42 21.82 15.54
CA THR A 8 7.73 22.10 16.80
C THR A 8 7.47 23.60 16.95
N ARG A 9 8.48 24.43 16.69
CA ARG A 9 8.35 25.91 16.75
C ARG A 9 7.28 26.41 15.77
N MET A 10 7.28 25.93 14.52
CA MET A 10 6.26 26.31 13.53
C MET A 10 4.86 25.95 14.00
N LEU A 11 4.65 24.75 14.54
CA LEU A 11 3.34 24.32 15.05
C LEU A 11 2.87 25.19 16.21
N THR A 12 3.77 25.56 17.14
CA THR A 12 3.42 26.30 18.35
C THR A 12 3.39 27.82 18.15
N GLU A 13 4.18 28.39 17.24
CA GLU A 13 4.32 29.84 17.05
C GLU A 13 3.56 30.37 15.83
N THR A 14 3.46 29.59 14.73
CA THR A 14 2.81 30.05 13.49
C THR A 14 1.32 29.66 13.43
N LEU A 15 0.95 28.53 14.04
CA LEU A 15 -0.43 28.02 14.06
C LEU A 15 -1.05 28.05 15.47
N THR A 16 -0.62 28.96 16.33
CA THR A 16 -0.79 29.04 17.79
C THR A 16 -2.22 28.77 18.29
N GLU A 17 -3.26 29.28 17.62
CA GLU A 17 -4.66 29.09 18.03
C GLU A 17 -5.36 27.95 17.27
N ARG A 18 -4.67 27.36 16.27
CA ARG A 18 -5.24 26.39 15.36
C ARG A 18 -4.72 24.97 15.60
N VAL A 19 -3.57 24.86 16.24
CA VAL A 19 -2.91 23.59 16.60
C VAL A 19 -2.73 23.56 18.11
N THR A 20 -3.16 22.46 18.71
CA THR A 20 -3.05 22.22 20.16
C THR A 20 -2.48 20.84 20.40
N ASP A 21 -2.18 20.49 21.65
CA ASP A 21 -1.69 19.17 22.08
C ASP A 21 -0.48 18.67 21.26
N VAL A 22 0.49 19.57 21.00
CA VAL A 22 1.72 19.17 20.29
C VAL A 22 2.59 18.34 21.22
N ARG A 23 2.73 17.04 20.91
CA ARG A 23 3.49 16.09 21.74
C ARG A 23 4.36 15.17 20.92
N LEU A 24 5.53 14.83 21.47
CA LEU A 24 6.39 13.79 20.95
C LEU A 24 5.90 12.45 21.48
N VAL A 25 5.47 11.56 20.58
CA VAL A 25 4.98 10.22 20.92
C VAL A 25 6.08 9.19 20.85
N ARG A 26 6.90 9.29 19.79
CA ARG A 26 8.10 8.47 19.56
C ARG A 26 9.24 9.39 19.12
N GLY A 27 10.49 8.90 19.11
CA GLY A 27 11.67 9.72 18.83
C GLY A 27 11.65 10.55 17.54
N ASN A 28 10.85 10.12 16.55
CA ASN A 28 10.69 10.76 15.24
C ASN A 28 9.24 11.12 14.89
N GLU A 29 8.29 10.98 15.81
CA GLU A 29 6.86 11.17 15.56
C GLU A 29 6.25 12.20 16.50
N LEU A 30 5.73 13.28 15.91
CA LEU A 30 4.93 14.31 16.57
C LEU A 30 3.44 14.05 16.37
N HIS A 31 2.65 14.20 17.41
CA HIS A 31 1.20 14.28 17.33
C HIS A 31 0.73 15.69 17.63
N CYS A 32 -0.36 16.11 17.00
CA CYS A 32 -1.06 17.35 17.35
C CYS A 32 -2.57 17.23 17.08
N ALA A 33 -3.35 17.99 17.81
CA ALA A 33 -4.74 18.28 17.47
C ALA A 33 -4.79 19.55 16.62
N ILE A 34 -5.66 19.59 15.60
CA ILE A 34 -5.82 20.73 14.70
C ILE A 34 -7.30 21.05 14.49
N HIS A 35 -7.64 22.32 14.42
CA HIS A 35 -8.96 22.74 14.00
C HIS A 35 -9.18 22.39 12.52
N ALA A 36 -10.28 21.69 12.21
CA ALA A 36 -10.56 21.19 10.86
C ALA A 36 -10.38 22.25 9.74
N PRO A 37 -10.85 23.51 9.86
CA PRO A 37 -10.61 24.53 8.85
C PRO A 37 -9.14 24.89 8.59
N ALA A 38 -8.24 24.57 9.53
CA ALA A 38 -6.82 24.93 9.44
C ALA A 38 -5.96 23.84 8.77
N VAL A 39 -6.52 22.65 8.48
CA VAL A 39 -5.79 21.51 7.94
C VAL A 39 -5.12 21.85 6.60
N LEU A 40 -5.80 22.58 5.71
CA LEU A 40 -5.23 22.99 4.42
C LEU A 40 -4.02 23.92 4.61
N ALA A 41 -4.10 24.85 5.56
CA ALA A 41 -2.98 25.75 5.88
C ALA A 41 -1.79 24.98 6.47
N LEU A 42 -2.05 24.01 7.36
CA LEU A 42 -1.00 23.14 7.89
C LEU A 42 -0.30 22.36 6.76
N ALA A 43 -1.07 21.70 5.90
CA ALA A 43 -0.54 20.92 4.79
C ALA A 43 0.31 21.78 3.83
N ALA A 44 -0.15 23.00 3.51
CA ALA A 44 0.58 23.94 2.66
C ALA A 44 1.92 24.38 3.30
N LEU A 45 1.92 24.68 4.60
CA LEU A 45 3.14 25.03 5.35
C LEU A 45 4.13 23.85 5.42
N LEU A 46 3.65 22.64 5.71
CA LEU A 46 4.47 21.44 5.77
C LEU A 46 5.15 21.17 4.42
N ARG A 47 4.41 21.31 3.34
CA ARG A 47 4.95 21.14 1.99
C ARG A 47 5.98 22.21 1.64
N ALA A 48 5.66 23.48 1.87
CA ALA A 48 6.52 24.61 1.51
C ALA A 48 7.82 24.67 2.33
N GLU A 49 7.74 24.42 3.64
CA GLU A 49 8.86 24.63 4.57
C GLU A 49 9.72 23.37 4.78
N PHE A 50 9.14 22.19 4.61
CA PHE A 50 9.78 20.93 4.94
C PHE A 50 9.81 19.93 3.78
N GLY A 51 9.09 20.18 2.67
CA GLY A 51 8.90 19.21 1.60
C GLY A 51 8.12 17.98 2.05
N ALA A 52 7.27 18.13 3.09
CA ALA A 52 6.50 17.02 3.60
C ALA A 52 5.25 16.81 2.77
N GLU A 53 5.00 15.55 2.42
CA GLU A 53 3.84 15.09 1.66
C GLU A 53 2.84 14.40 2.58
N LEU A 54 1.58 14.36 2.15
CA LEU A 54 0.55 13.55 2.81
C LEU A 54 0.78 12.07 2.46
N LEU A 55 1.06 11.27 3.48
CA LEU A 55 1.31 9.84 3.34
C LEU A 55 0.03 9.01 3.51
N PHE A 56 -0.90 9.47 4.36
CA PHE A 56 -2.04 8.66 4.77
C PHE A 56 -3.14 9.50 5.39
N MET A 57 -4.41 9.06 5.24
CA MET A 57 -5.56 9.59 5.97
C MET A 57 -6.43 8.47 6.52
N ALA A 58 -7.04 8.71 7.69
CA ALA A 58 -8.05 7.86 8.28
C ALA A 58 -9.20 8.71 8.86
N ALA A 59 -10.37 8.09 9.03
CA ALA A 59 -11.45 8.68 9.83
C ALA A 59 -11.91 7.69 10.91
N THR A 60 -12.37 8.24 12.03
CA THR A 60 -12.88 7.50 13.19
C THR A 60 -14.19 8.11 13.64
N ASP A 61 -15.16 7.27 13.93
CA ASP A 61 -16.45 7.68 14.51
C ASP A 61 -16.35 7.68 16.04
N ARG A 62 -16.20 8.88 16.64
CA ARG A 62 -16.12 9.10 18.08
C ARG A 62 -17.36 9.83 18.61
N ARG A 63 -18.48 9.78 17.85
CA ARG A 63 -19.70 10.51 18.23
C ARG A 63 -20.27 10.09 19.58
N GLU A 64 -20.14 8.81 19.94
CA GLU A 64 -20.60 8.30 21.24
C GLU A 64 -19.72 8.77 22.41
N ASP A 65 -18.41 8.94 22.16
CA ASP A 65 -17.45 9.31 23.21
C ASP A 65 -17.21 10.83 23.31
N SER A 66 -17.00 11.50 22.16
CA SER A 66 -16.63 12.92 22.09
C SER A 66 -17.64 13.81 21.39
N GLY A 67 -18.74 13.24 20.86
CA GLY A 67 -19.75 13.97 20.07
C GLY A 67 -19.29 14.34 18.65
N ALA A 68 -18.15 13.84 18.19
CA ALA A 68 -17.53 14.21 16.92
C ALA A 68 -17.00 13.01 16.15
N PHE A 69 -16.78 13.19 14.84
CA PHE A 69 -15.84 12.38 14.09
C PHE A 69 -14.42 12.90 14.28
N GLU A 70 -13.43 12.07 14.02
CA GLU A 70 -12.03 12.48 13.93
C GLU A 70 -11.50 12.13 12.54
N VAL A 71 -10.76 13.07 11.93
CA VAL A 71 -9.99 12.80 10.70
C VAL A 71 -8.51 12.93 11.04
N HIS A 72 -7.76 11.89 10.70
CA HIS A 72 -6.34 11.74 10.99
C HIS A 72 -5.55 11.92 9.70
N TYR A 73 -4.47 12.69 9.78
CA TYR A 73 -3.56 12.99 8.69
C TYR A 73 -2.14 12.63 9.10
N LEU A 74 -1.45 11.83 8.30
CA LEU A 74 -0.05 11.52 8.50
C LEU A 74 0.78 12.19 7.42
N PHE A 75 1.71 13.05 7.83
CA PHE A 75 2.65 13.73 6.95
C PHE A 75 4.08 13.30 7.23
N GLY A 76 4.90 13.24 6.17
CA GLY A 76 6.33 12.99 6.29
C GLY A 76 7.07 13.51 5.04
N PRO A 77 8.33 13.96 5.17
CA PRO A 77 9.14 14.38 4.03
C PRO A 77 9.83 13.18 3.38
N GLU A 78 10.02 13.26 2.07
CA GLU A 78 10.82 12.29 1.33
C GLU A 78 12.26 12.24 1.86
N GLY A 79 12.76 11.04 2.14
CA GLY A 79 14.15 10.81 2.53
C GLY A 79 14.57 11.34 3.93
N LYS A 80 13.61 11.67 4.80
CA LYS A 80 13.87 12.09 6.18
C LYS A 80 13.00 11.31 7.15
N ASP A 81 13.57 10.88 8.25
CA ASP A 81 12.93 10.05 9.25
C ASP A 81 12.26 10.88 10.35
N TRP A 82 11.17 11.58 9.99
CA TRP A 82 10.23 12.18 10.95
C TRP A 82 8.81 12.22 10.40
N PHE A 83 7.82 12.19 11.29
CA PHE A 83 6.42 12.18 10.95
C PHE A 83 5.63 13.15 11.81
N LEU A 84 4.58 13.73 11.23
CA LEU A 84 3.55 14.48 11.94
C LEU A 84 2.20 13.78 11.76
N HIS A 85 1.60 13.34 12.85
CA HIS A 85 0.24 12.86 12.91
C HIS A 85 -0.67 13.98 13.45
N ALA A 86 -1.51 14.55 12.60
CA ALA A 86 -2.46 15.58 12.95
C ALA A 86 -3.88 15.00 13.02
N THR A 87 -4.62 15.31 14.09
CA THR A 87 -6.01 14.88 14.30
C THR A 87 -6.94 16.06 14.30
N ALA A 88 -7.96 16.07 13.45
CA ALA A 88 -9.00 17.07 13.38
C ALA A 88 -10.33 16.52 13.89
N ALA A 89 -10.90 17.14 14.94
CA ALA A 89 -12.27 16.86 15.36
C ALA A 89 -13.26 17.52 14.41
N VAL A 90 -14.28 16.75 13.96
CA VAL A 90 -15.28 17.19 12.98
C VAL A 90 -16.67 17.02 13.58
N PRO A 91 -17.43 18.11 13.77
CA PRO A 91 -18.74 18.07 14.41
C PRO A 91 -19.72 17.12 13.70
N ALA A 92 -20.45 16.31 14.45
CA ALA A 92 -21.41 15.35 13.91
C ALA A 92 -22.54 15.98 13.09
N GLY A 93 -23.00 17.18 13.45
CA GLY A 93 -24.10 17.88 12.78
C GLY A 93 -23.71 18.49 11.42
N THR A 94 -22.44 18.81 11.22
CA THR A 94 -21.88 19.35 9.97
C THR A 94 -20.52 18.69 9.70
N PRO A 95 -20.51 17.43 9.26
CA PRO A 95 -19.28 16.68 9.10
C PRO A 95 -18.54 17.11 7.81
N VAL A 96 -17.78 18.21 7.91
CA VAL A 96 -17.07 18.83 6.77
C VAL A 96 -15.62 19.11 7.14
N VAL A 97 -14.70 18.82 6.23
CA VAL A 97 -13.28 19.20 6.28
C VAL A 97 -12.88 19.85 4.98
N PRO A 98 -11.90 20.77 4.92
CA PRO A 98 -11.38 21.27 3.66
C PRO A 98 -10.64 20.16 2.91
N SER A 99 -10.84 20.09 1.59
CA SER A 99 -10.13 19.14 0.74
C SER A 99 -8.64 19.49 0.61
N LEU A 100 -7.78 18.49 0.73
CA LEU A 100 -6.35 18.57 0.43
C LEU A 100 -6.02 18.16 -1.01
N ALA A 101 -7.00 17.68 -1.80
CA ALA A 101 -6.78 17.04 -3.09
C ALA A 101 -6.14 17.96 -4.15
N THR A 102 -6.31 19.28 -4.04
CA THR A 102 -5.66 20.25 -4.93
C THR A 102 -4.20 20.52 -4.58
N LEU A 103 -3.81 20.29 -3.34
CA LEU A 103 -2.43 20.42 -2.85
C LEU A 103 -1.68 19.09 -2.91
N HIS A 104 -2.32 18.02 -2.46
CA HIS A 104 -1.83 16.64 -2.44
C HIS A 104 -2.84 15.73 -3.14
N TYR A 105 -2.64 15.45 -4.43
CA TYR A 105 -3.60 14.66 -5.19
C TYR A 105 -3.94 13.29 -4.56
N PRO A 106 -3.01 12.57 -3.92
CA PRO A 106 -3.34 11.34 -3.18
C PRO A 106 -4.49 11.48 -2.19
N ALA A 107 -4.67 12.66 -1.57
CA ALA A 107 -5.78 12.95 -0.66
C ALA A 107 -7.15 12.69 -1.30
N SER A 108 -7.28 12.93 -2.62
CA SER A 108 -8.55 12.74 -3.34
C SER A 108 -9.14 11.34 -3.14
N ARG A 109 -8.32 10.30 -3.09
CA ARG A 109 -8.83 8.94 -2.89
C ARG A 109 -9.25 8.69 -1.44
N PHE A 110 -8.45 9.14 -0.48
CA PHE A 110 -8.78 9.04 0.95
C PHE A 110 -10.05 9.84 1.30
N GLU A 111 -10.19 11.05 0.80
CA GLU A 111 -11.34 11.91 1.06
C GLU A 111 -12.64 11.31 0.51
N ARG A 112 -12.61 10.75 -0.69
CA ARG A 112 -13.76 10.05 -1.29
C ARG A 112 -14.11 8.78 -0.52
N GLU A 113 -13.13 8.00 -0.09
CA GLU A 113 -13.34 6.84 0.76
C GLU A 113 -13.94 7.23 2.12
N ILE A 114 -13.42 8.28 2.75
CA ILE A 114 -13.94 8.83 4.01
C ILE A 114 -15.39 9.29 3.84
N TYR A 115 -15.71 9.95 2.72
CA TYR A 115 -17.10 10.31 2.42
C TYR A 115 -17.98 9.07 2.27
N ASP A 116 -17.58 8.10 1.48
CA ASP A 116 -18.37 6.89 1.21
C ASP A 116 -18.60 6.04 2.46
N LEU A 117 -17.64 6.01 3.40
CA LEU A 117 -17.69 5.12 4.56
C LEU A 117 -18.18 5.81 5.86
N PHE A 118 -18.05 7.14 5.97
CA PHE A 118 -18.44 7.92 7.17
C PHE A 118 -19.41 9.06 6.88
N GLY A 119 -19.53 9.53 5.62
CA GLY A 119 -20.33 10.69 5.26
C GLY A 119 -19.69 12.04 5.65
N ILE A 120 -18.36 12.08 5.82
CA ILE A 120 -17.62 13.32 6.05
C ILE A 120 -17.29 13.95 4.70
N VAL A 121 -17.75 15.17 4.46
CA VAL A 121 -17.59 15.88 3.20
C VAL A 121 -16.24 16.58 3.14
N ALA A 122 -15.49 16.36 2.08
CA ALA A 122 -14.28 17.15 1.77
C ALA A 122 -14.69 18.36 0.91
N GLU A 123 -14.82 19.53 1.53
CA GLU A 123 -15.23 20.76 0.86
C GLU A 123 -14.17 21.22 -0.16
N GLY A 124 -14.60 21.52 -1.37
CA GLY A 124 -13.70 21.90 -2.46
C GLY A 124 -13.01 20.74 -3.18
N HIS A 125 -13.46 19.48 -2.94
CA HIS A 125 -12.92 18.31 -3.62
C HIS A 125 -13.18 18.39 -5.15
N PRO A 126 -12.15 18.19 -6.01
CA PRO A 126 -12.29 18.39 -7.47
C PRO A 126 -13.12 17.27 -8.18
N ASP A 127 -13.23 16.08 -7.55
CA ASP A 127 -13.99 14.94 -8.11
C ASP A 127 -14.76 14.21 -7.00
N PRO A 128 -15.98 14.67 -6.63
CA PRO A 128 -16.74 14.11 -5.51
C PRO A 128 -17.51 12.82 -5.86
N ARG A 129 -17.24 12.19 -7.01
CA ARG A 129 -17.90 10.94 -7.39
C ARG A 129 -17.57 9.81 -6.41
N PRO A 130 -18.49 8.85 -6.17
CA PRO A 130 -18.23 7.71 -5.31
C PRO A 130 -16.96 6.95 -5.69
N LEU A 131 -16.23 6.47 -4.69
CA LEU A 131 -15.04 5.64 -4.87
C LEU A 131 -15.33 4.17 -4.52
N VAL A 132 -15.79 3.92 -3.29
CA VAL A 132 -16.11 2.59 -2.76
C VAL A 132 -17.53 2.18 -3.14
N ARG A 133 -18.50 3.06 -2.88
CA ARG A 133 -19.93 2.79 -3.03
C ARG A 133 -20.32 2.52 -4.48
N HIS A 134 -21.00 1.42 -4.72
CA HIS A 134 -21.69 1.17 -5.99
C HIS A 134 -22.96 2.00 -6.10
N ALA A 135 -23.46 2.22 -7.32
CA ALA A 135 -24.60 3.12 -7.58
C ALA A 135 -25.90 2.69 -6.87
N PHE A 136 -26.07 1.40 -6.60
CA PHE A 136 -27.22 0.84 -5.89
C PHE A 136 -27.17 0.97 -4.35
N TRP A 137 -26.05 1.42 -3.76
CA TRP A 137 -26.00 1.61 -2.31
C TRP A 137 -26.90 2.78 -1.89
N PRO A 138 -27.63 2.65 -0.78
CA PRO A 138 -28.43 3.76 -0.24
C PRO A 138 -27.57 4.97 0.09
N ALA A 139 -28.05 6.17 -0.22
CA ALA A 139 -27.29 7.40 -0.03
C ALA A 139 -26.97 7.71 1.44
N ASP A 140 -27.79 7.20 2.35
CA ASP A 140 -27.71 7.39 3.81
C ASP A 140 -26.95 6.27 4.54
N PHE A 141 -26.36 5.31 3.82
CA PHE A 141 -25.64 4.20 4.42
C PHE A 141 -24.14 4.45 4.45
N PHE A 142 -23.57 4.50 5.65
CA PHE A 142 -22.15 4.72 5.92
C PHE A 142 -21.62 3.60 6.82
N PRO A 143 -21.02 2.53 6.26
CA PRO A 143 -20.79 1.27 6.97
C PRO A 143 -19.81 1.33 8.13
N LEU A 144 -18.90 2.31 8.16
CA LEU A 144 -17.92 2.45 9.23
C LEU A 144 -18.37 3.38 10.36
N ARG A 145 -19.59 3.93 10.29
CA ARG A 145 -20.22 4.55 11.46
C ARG A 145 -20.54 3.50 12.51
N LYS A 146 -20.47 3.85 13.78
CA LYS A 146 -20.74 2.90 14.89
C LYS A 146 -22.22 2.52 15.00
N ASP A 147 -23.11 3.43 14.58
CA ASP A 147 -24.54 3.21 14.48
C ASP A 147 -25.02 2.54 13.16
N ALA A 148 -24.09 2.13 12.30
CA ALA A 148 -24.43 1.48 11.04
C ALA A 148 -25.03 0.09 11.27
N VAL A 149 -26.27 -0.12 10.79
CA VAL A 149 -26.95 -1.42 10.82
C VAL A 149 -26.80 -2.10 9.47
N ALA A 150 -26.44 -3.38 9.47
CA ALA A 150 -26.34 -4.18 8.25
C ALA A 150 -27.68 -4.16 7.48
N ARG A 151 -27.59 -3.92 6.17
CA ARG A 151 -28.76 -3.91 5.26
C ARG A 151 -28.45 -4.77 4.04
N GLU A 152 -29.47 -5.40 3.49
CA GLU A 152 -29.38 -6.00 2.16
C GLU A 152 -29.60 -4.92 1.10
N PHE A 153 -28.79 -4.97 0.05
CA PHE A 153 -28.89 -4.08 -1.10
C PHE A 153 -29.28 -4.88 -2.34
N THR A 154 -30.19 -4.33 -3.12
CA THR A 154 -30.53 -4.88 -4.43
C THR A 154 -29.94 -3.99 -5.50
N ASP A 155 -29.19 -4.59 -6.41
CA ASP A 155 -28.70 -3.87 -7.60
C ASP A 155 -29.89 -3.54 -8.50
N ASP A 156 -30.19 -2.26 -8.63
CA ASP A 156 -31.29 -1.74 -9.43
C ASP A 156 -30.85 -1.37 -10.87
N GLY A 157 -29.63 -1.74 -11.25
CA GLY A 157 -29.08 -1.51 -12.59
C GLY A 157 -28.67 -0.07 -12.86
N ARG A 158 -28.66 0.82 -11.87
CA ARG A 158 -28.17 2.19 -12.06
C ARG A 158 -26.70 2.19 -12.49
N PRO A 159 -26.35 2.90 -13.59
CA PRO A 159 -24.97 2.95 -14.06
C PRO A 159 -24.10 3.76 -13.10
N PHE A 160 -22.84 3.36 -12.99
CA PHE A 160 -21.84 4.18 -12.31
C PHE A 160 -21.59 5.47 -13.13
N PRO A 161 -21.49 6.67 -12.48
CA PRO A 161 -21.35 7.95 -13.18
C PRO A 161 -19.91 8.15 -13.71
N PHE A 162 -19.56 7.45 -14.80
CA PHE A 162 -18.30 7.68 -15.49
C PHE A 162 -18.26 9.07 -16.11
N ALA A 163 -17.07 9.67 -16.13
CA ALA A 163 -16.86 10.87 -16.93
C ALA A 163 -16.96 10.52 -18.42
N GLU A 164 -17.74 11.27 -19.17
CA GLU A 164 -17.87 11.08 -20.61
C GLU A 164 -16.71 11.74 -21.35
N VAL A 165 -16.24 11.09 -22.41
CA VAL A 165 -15.26 11.63 -23.34
C VAL A 165 -15.94 11.75 -24.70
N GLY A 166 -16.26 12.99 -25.10
CA GLY A 166 -16.87 13.30 -26.38
C GLY A 166 -15.86 13.66 -27.45
N GLY A 167 -16.28 13.63 -28.72
CA GLY A 167 -15.50 14.01 -29.88
C GLY A 167 -15.83 13.18 -31.11
N GLU A 168 -15.47 13.69 -32.30
CA GLU A 168 -15.67 12.97 -33.56
C GLU A 168 -14.80 11.70 -33.57
N GLY A 169 -15.38 10.56 -33.93
CA GLY A 169 -14.71 9.28 -33.99
C GLY A 169 -14.36 8.65 -32.63
N VAL A 170 -14.77 9.24 -31.50
CA VAL A 170 -14.58 8.64 -30.17
C VAL A 170 -15.60 7.55 -29.94
N TYR A 171 -15.15 6.37 -29.50
CA TYR A 171 -16.02 5.30 -29.00
C TYR A 171 -15.44 4.65 -27.75
N GLU A 172 -16.28 3.97 -26.97
CA GLU A 172 -15.89 3.31 -25.73
C GLU A 172 -15.83 1.78 -25.90
N ILE A 173 -14.78 1.18 -25.33
CA ILE A 173 -14.61 -0.27 -25.23
C ILE A 173 -14.67 -0.65 -23.74
N PRO A 174 -15.75 -1.34 -23.27
CA PRO A 174 -15.83 -1.85 -21.91
C PRO A 174 -15.09 -3.19 -21.78
N VAL A 175 -14.36 -3.36 -20.66
CA VAL A 175 -13.64 -4.60 -20.31
C VAL A 175 -13.92 -4.94 -18.85
N GLY A 176 -14.31 -6.19 -18.58
CA GLY A 176 -14.68 -6.63 -17.24
C GLY A 176 -16.11 -6.21 -16.82
N PRO A 177 -16.52 -6.36 -15.54
CA PRO A 177 -15.65 -6.62 -14.37
C PRO A 177 -15.09 -8.04 -14.27
N VAL A 178 -15.68 -9.05 -14.92
CA VAL A 178 -15.20 -10.43 -14.89
C VAL A 178 -14.18 -10.65 -16.01
N HIS A 179 -13.05 -11.24 -15.67
CA HIS A 179 -11.95 -11.55 -16.58
C HIS A 179 -11.68 -13.06 -16.61
N ALA A 180 -11.01 -13.53 -17.66
CA ALA A 180 -10.53 -14.90 -17.75
C ALA A 180 -9.33 -15.16 -16.80
N GLY A 181 -9.15 -16.41 -16.38
CA GLY A 181 -8.05 -16.82 -15.52
C GLY A 181 -8.26 -16.48 -14.05
N VAL A 182 -7.18 -16.18 -13.34
CA VAL A 182 -7.16 -15.91 -11.90
C VAL A 182 -7.06 -14.40 -11.58
N ILE A 183 -7.64 -13.57 -12.44
CA ILE A 183 -7.66 -12.11 -12.25
C ILE A 183 -8.93 -11.74 -11.47
N GLU A 184 -8.76 -11.02 -10.38
CA GLU A 184 -9.88 -10.50 -9.57
C GLU A 184 -10.70 -9.47 -10.36
N PRO A 185 -12.00 -9.28 -10.05
CA PRO A 185 -12.88 -8.45 -10.85
C PRO A 185 -12.57 -6.95 -10.75
N GLY A 186 -12.57 -6.30 -11.90
CA GLY A 186 -12.45 -4.86 -12.07
C GLY A 186 -12.97 -4.44 -13.44
N HIS A 187 -13.63 -3.29 -13.53
CA HIS A 187 -14.19 -2.79 -14.78
C HIS A 187 -13.35 -1.66 -15.35
N PHE A 188 -13.04 -1.74 -16.64
CA PHE A 188 -12.28 -0.74 -17.36
C PHE A 188 -13.06 -0.25 -18.57
N ARG A 189 -13.03 1.05 -18.83
CA ARG A 189 -13.59 1.67 -20.03
C ARG A 189 -12.52 2.43 -20.75
N PHE A 190 -12.23 2.03 -21.97
CA PHE A 190 -11.30 2.70 -22.87
C PHE A 190 -12.08 3.63 -23.79
N SER A 191 -11.77 4.92 -23.76
CA SER A 191 -12.19 5.85 -24.81
C SER A 191 -11.09 5.88 -25.86
N VAL A 192 -11.43 5.57 -27.11
CA VAL A 192 -10.45 5.41 -28.19
C VAL A 192 -10.86 6.21 -29.42
N VAL A 193 -9.84 6.62 -30.20
CA VAL A 193 -10.01 7.15 -31.57
C VAL A 193 -9.17 6.26 -32.50
N GLY A 194 -9.84 5.56 -33.40
CA GLY A 194 -9.19 4.46 -34.12
C GLY A 194 -8.75 3.39 -33.12
N GLU A 195 -7.45 3.07 -33.06
CA GLU A 195 -6.88 2.12 -32.11
C GLU A 195 -6.27 2.78 -30.87
N THR A 196 -6.07 4.12 -30.90
CA THR A 196 -5.35 4.84 -29.87
C THR A 196 -6.23 5.15 -28.64
N ILE A 197 -5.74 4.79 -27.47
CA ILE A 197 -6.36 5.10 -26.18
C ILE A 197 -6.14 6.59 -25.88
N ILE A 198 -7.25 7.33 -25.72
CA ILE A 198 -7.26 8.74 -25.31
C ILE A 198 -7.66 8.94 -23.86
N ASP A 199 -8.37 7.99 -23.26
CA ASP A 199 -8.67 7.93 -21.83
C ASP A 199 -8.95 6.48 -21.41
N MET A 200 -8.65 6.14 -20.15
CA MET A 200 -9.04 4.88 -19.52
C MET A 200 -9.61 5.15 -18.15
N LYS A 201 -10.83 4.73 -17.94
CA LYS A 201 -11.55 4.82 -16.67
C LYS A 201 -11.57 3.46 -16.01
N SER A 202 -11.21 3.39 -14.73
CA SER A 202 -11.27 2.18 -13.93
C SER A 202 -12.37 2.27 -12.88
N ARG A 203 -13.14 1.21 -12.73
CA ARG A 203 -14.05 1.00 -11.61
C ARG A 203 -13.63 -0.27 -10.88
N LEU A 204 -13.23 -0.10 -9.63
CA LEU A 204 -12.82 -1.15 -8.71
C LEU A 204 -13.90 -1.38 -7.65
N TYR A 205 -13.55 -1.95 -6.52
CA TYR A 205 -14.42 -2.25 -5.39
C TYR A 205 -15.45 -3.36 -5.63
N PHE A 206 -15.15 -4.29 -6.56
CA PHE A 206 -15.91 -5.53 -6.74
C PHE A 206 -15.45 -6.64 -5.78
N THR A 207 -14.27 -6.49 -5.16
CA THR A 207 -13.73 -7.40 -4.16
C THR A 207 -13.77 -6.81 -2.74
N HIS A 208 -14.55 -5.74 -2.52
CA HIS A 208 -14.70 -5.14 -1.20
C HIS A 208 -15.34 -6.13 -0.22
N LYS A 209 -14.63 -6.44 0.86
CA LYS A 209 -14.97 -7.45 1.87
C LYS A 209 -15.39 -6.83 3.20
N GLY A 210 -15.29 -5.50 3.33
CA GLY A 210 -15.47 -4.81 4.59
C GLY A 210 -14.36 -5.14 5.62
N THR A 211 -13.15 -5.38 5.13
CA THR A 211 -12.00 -5.82 5.95
C THR A 211 -11.79 -4.93 7.16
N GLU A 212 -11.88 -3.61 7.01
CA GLU A 212 -11.70 -2.67 8.12
C GLU A 212 -12.81 -2.79 9.17
N LYS A 213 -14.05 -3.07 8.78
CA LYS A 213 -15.18 -3.33 9.69
C LYS A 213 -14.99 -4.63 10.46
N LEU A 214 -14.41 -5.66 9.83
CA LEU A 214 -14.16 -6.95 10.47
C LEU A 214 -13.13 -6.88 11.61
N PHE A 215 -12.29 -5.85 11.67
CA PHE A 215 -11.37 -5.65 12.80
C PHE A 215 -12.07 -5.11 14.06
N GLU A 216 -13.18 -4.39 13.91
CA GLU A 216 -13.85 -3.73 15.04
C GLU A 216 -14.30 -4.73 16.11
N GLY A 217 -13.99 -4.44 17.35
CA GLY A 217 -14.33 -5.26 18.52
C GLY A 217 -13.47 -6.52 18.72
N ARG A 218 -12.52 -6.80 17.81
CA ARG A 218 -11.61 -7.94 17.97
C ARG A 218 -10.49 -7.64 18.98
N GLN A 219 -10.00 -8.70 19.60
CA GLN A 219 -8.75 -8.63 20.34
C GLN A 219 -7.60 -8.30 19.39
N ALA A 220 -6.70 -7.41 19.80
CA ALA A 220 -5.63 -6.92 18.94
C ALA A 220 -4.73 -8.03 18.38
N ALA A 221 -4.43 -9.07 19.16
CA ALA A 221 -3.62 -10.20 18.71
C ALA A 221 -4.28 -11.01 17.57
N GLU A 222 -5.61 -11.08 17.52
CA GLU A 222 -6.36 -11.82 16.50
C GLU A 222 -6.41 -11.09 15.16
N GLY A 223 -6.23 -9.77 15.17
CA GLY A 223 -6.27 -8.95 13.96
C GLY A 223 -5.19 -9.31 12.94
N VAL A 224 -4.08 -9.92 13.35
CA VAL A 224 -3.02 -10.35 12.41
C VAL A 224 -3.55 -11.32 11.35
N GLU A 225 -4.52 -12.18 11.69
CA GLU A 225 -5.12 -13.10 10.74
C GLU A 225 -5.91 -12.39 9.62
N LEU A 226 -6.55 -11.27 9.93
CA LEU A 226 -7.21 -10.43 8.92
C LEU A 226 -6.18 -9.68 8.09
N ALA A 227 -5.13 -9.15 8.72
CA ALA A 227 -4.05 -8.47 8.01
C ALA A 227 -3.39 -9.38 6.95
N GLU A 228 -3.10 -10.63 7.29
CA GLU A 228 -2.56 -11.64 6.34
C GLU A 228 -3.46 -11.93 5.14
N ARG A 229 -4.72 -11.52 5.17
CA ARG A 229 -5.74 -11.81 4.15
C ARG A 229 -6.24 -10.59 3.39
N VAL A 230 -5.62 -9.45 3.60
CA VAL A 230 -5.91 -8.21 2.84
C VAL A 230 -5.64 -8.45 1.36
N SER A 231 -4.45 -9.00 1.04
CA SER A 231 -4.06 -9.41 -0.30
C SER A 231 -3.37 -10.77 -0.24
N GLY A 232 -3.80 -11.73 -1.05
CA GLY A 232 -3.34 -13.12 -0.96
C GLY A 232 -1.85 -13.33 -1.22
N ASP A 233 -1.20 -12.42 -1.90
CA ASP A 233 0.21 -12.43 -2.27
C ASP A 233 1.07 -11.44 -1.46
N THR A 234 0.48 -10.78 -0.46
CA THR A 234 1.15 -9.77 0.39
C THR A 234 0.87 -10.06 1.88
N THR A 235 0.98 -11.31 2.25
CA THR A 235 0.71 -11.83 3.61
C THR A 235 1.65 -11.23 4.65
N VAL A 236 2.96 -11.28 4.38
CA VAL A 236 4.00 -10.83 5.32
C VAL A 236 3.99 -9.31 5.44
N GLY A 237 3.89 -8.60 4.31
CA GLY A 237 3.88 -7.14 4.31
C GLY A 237 2.75 -6.58 5.17
N HIS A 238 1.52 -7.04 4.99
CA HIS A 238 0.37 -6.57 5.78
C HIS A 238 0.44 -7.01 7.25
N ALA A 239 0.81 -8.28 7.52
CA ALA A 239 0.97 -8.76 8.90
C ALA A 239 2.04 -7.96 9.66
N LEU A 240 3.16 -7.66 8.99
CA LEU A 240 4.26 -6.90 9.60
C LEU A 240 3.86 -5.46 9.89
N ALA A 241 3.21 -4.76 8.95
CA ALA A 241 2.72 -3.39 9.17
C ALA A 241 1.70 -3.33 10.33
N TYR A 242 0.80 -4.31 10.39
CA TYR A 242 -0.16 -4.44 11.48
C TYR A 242 0.53 -4.69 12.82
N CYS A 243 1.46 -5.65 12.90
CA CYS A 243 2.19 -5.95 14.13
C CYS A 243 3.03 -4.76 14.59
N GLN A 244 3.67 -4.02 13.68
CA GLN A 244 4.39 -2.78 14.01
C GLN A 244 3.47 -1.72 14.65
N ALA A 245 2.24 -1.57 14.13
CA ALA A 245 1.27 -0.64 14.71
C ALA A 245 0.90 -1.04 16.15
N LEU A 246 0.66 -2.33 16.41
CA LEU A 246 0.40 -2.85 17.76
C LEU A 246 1.59 -2.66 18.69
N GLU A 247 2.78 -3.03 18.23
CA GLU A 247 4.03 -2.94 18.99
C GLU A 247 4.37 -1.48 19.33
N ALA A 248 4.09 -0.58 18.39
CA ALA A 248 4.21 0.86 18.59
C ALA A 248 3.26 1.38 19.66
N ALA A 249 1.96 0.99 19.60
CA ALA A 249 0.96 1.35 20.60
C ALA A 249 1.33 0.82 21.99
N ALA A 250 1.72 -0.44 22.08
CA ALA A 250 2.07 -1.12 23.33
C ALA A 250 3.51 -0.82 23.82
N ARG A 251 4.30 -0.06 23.05
CA ARG A 251 5.74 0.20 23.30
C ARG A 251 6.54 -1.10 23.49
N THR A 252 6.22 -2.12 22.70
CA THR A 252 6.86 -3.44 22.77
C THR A 252 8.15 -3.44 21.96
N ALA A 253 9.26 -3.82 22.59
CA ALA A 253 10.53 -4.03 21.90
C ALA A 253 10.58 -5.47 21.34
N VAL A 254 10.64 -5.59 20.02
CA VAL A 254 10.76 -6.87 19.32
C VAL A 254 12.17 -7.42 19.49
N PRO A 255 12.35 -8.71 19.86
CA PRO A 255 13.68 -9.32 20.02
C PRO A 255 14.52 -9.25 18.73
N ASP A 256 15.84 -9.09 18.88
CA ASP A 256 16.74 -8.93 17.72
C ASP A 256 16.65 -10.12 16.76
N ARG A 257 16.63 -11.36 17.27
CA ARG A 257 16.46 -12.54 16.40
C ARG A 257 15.20 -12.45 15.56
N ALA A 258 14.07 -12.04 16.15
CA ALA A 258 12.81 -11.87 15.44
C ALA A 258 12.87 -10.75 14.40
N ARG A 259 13.61 -9.65 14.67
CA ARG A 259 13.83 -8.56 13.70
C ARG A 259 14.48 -9.08 12.41
N TYR A 260 15.52 -9.92 12.53
CA TYR A 260 16.19 -10.52 11.37
C TYR A 260 15.29 -11.53 10.63
N LEU A 261 14.53 -12.36 11.38
CA LEU A 261 13.57 -13.30 10.77
C LEU A 261 12.46 -12.59 10.00
N ARG A 262 11.99 -11.43 10.48
CA ARG A 262 11.03 -10.58 9.76
C ARG A 262 11.57 -10.10 8.42
N VAL A 263 12.86 -9.74 8.34
CA VAL A 263 13.51 -9.42 7.05
C VAL A 263 13.51 -10.65 6.15
N VAL A 264 13.92 -11.82 6.65
CA VAL A 264 13.92 -13.06 5.85
C VAL A 264 12.55 -13.33 5.25
N LEU A 265 11.49 -13.28 6.07
CA LEU A 265 10.12 -13.57 5.60
C LEU A 265 9.62 -12.55 4.57
N LEU A 266 9.87 -11.25 4.79
CA LEU A 266 9.45 -10.20 3.87
C LEU A 266 10.19 -10.26 2.54
N GLU A 267 11.49 -10.55 2.54
CA GLU A 267 12.26 -10.69 1.32
C GLU A 267 11.98 -12.02 0.59
N MET A 268 11.59 -13.08 1.29
CA MET A 268 11.04 -14.29 0.65
C MET A 268 9.74 -13.98 -0.09
N GLU A 269 8.84 -13.18 0.52
CA GLU A 269 7.60 -12.73 -0.12
C GLU A 269 7.88 -11.89 -1.38
N ARG A 270 8.80 -10.95 -1.30
CA ARG A 270 9.24 -10.12 -2.43
C ARG A 270 9.81 -10.98 -3.56
N PHE A 271 10.71 -11.89 -3.23
CA PHE A 271 11.42 -12.69 -4.21
C PHE A 271 10.48 -13.60 -5.02
N TYR A 272 9.60 -14.38 -4.37
CA TYR A 272 8.71 -15.26 -5.13
C TYR A 272 7.68 -14.50 -5.96
N ASN A 273 7.26 -13.30 -5.53
CA ASN A 273 6.35 -12.46 -6.30
C ASN A 273 7.05 -11.82 -7.51
N HIS A 274 8.26 -11.31 -7.38
CA HIS A 274 9.00 -10.74 -8.51
C HIS A 274 9.34 -11.79 -9.57
N VAL A 275 9.69 -13.01 -9.17
CA VAL A 275 9.87 -14.14 -10.11
C VAL A 275 8.58 -14.44 -10.86
N ALA A 276 7.44 -14.50 -10.14
CA ALA A 276 6.14 -14.74 -10.76
C ALA A 276 5.76 -13.63 -11.75
N ASP A 277 5.94 -12.38 -11.35
CA ASP A 277 5.61 -11.22 -12.17
C ASP A 277 6.41 -11.15 -13.45
N PHE A 278 7.71 -11.43 -13.38
CA PHE A 278 8.54 -11.51 -14.57
C PHE A 278 8.00 -12.55 -15.56
N GLY A 279 7.64 -13.74 -15.05
CA GLY A 279 7.05 -14.80 -15.88
C GLY A 279 5.71 -14.40 -16.49
N MET A 280 4.85 -13.73 -15.72
CA MET A 280 3.55 -13.25 -16.21
C MET A 280 3.69 -12.14 -17.26
N ILE A 281 4.61 -11.19 -17.07
CA ILE A 281 4.90 -10.14 -18.05
C ILE A 281 5.43 -10.77 -19.34
N ALA A 282 6.37 -11.72 -19.25
CA ALA A 282 6.88 -12.43 -20.42
C ALA A 282 5.77 -13.20 -21.17
N ASN A 283 4.82 -13.80 -20.44
CA ASN A 283 3.66 -14.47 -21.04
C ASN A 283 2.80 -13.51 -21.88
N ASP A 284 2.58 -12.29 -21.38
CA ASP A 284 1.78 -11.28 -22.08
C ASP A 284 2.50 -10.69 -23.31
N THR A 285 3.79 -10.96 -23.47
CA THR A 285 4.53 -10.75 -24.73
C THR A 285 4.48 -11.94 -25.69
N GLY A 286 3.80 -13.03 -25.31
CA GLY A 286 3.75 -14.28 -26.07
C GLY A 286 4.89 -15.26 -25.76
N TYR A 287 5.76 -14.98 -24.77
CA TYR A 287 6.91 -15.83 -24.43
C TYR A 287 6.59 -16.80 -23.29
N ALA A 288 5.74 -17.79 -23.55
CA ALA A 288 5.24 -18.77 -22.58
C ALA A 288 6.34 -19.65 -21.94
N VAL A 289 7.50 -19.80 -22.58
CA VAL A 289 8.64 -20.55 -22.03
C VAL A 289 9.13 -19.90 -20.73
N ALA A 290 9.36 -18.60 -20.74
CA ALA A 290 9.77 -17.87 -19.54
C ALA A 290 8.72 -17.99 -18.43
N HIS A 291 7.43 -17.87 -18.76
CA HIS A 291 6.34 -18.06 -17.79
C HIS A 291 6.42 -19.43 -17.11
N SER A 292 6.51 -20.51 -17.88
CA SER A 292 6.54 -21.88 -17.34
C SER A 292 7.72 -22.10 -16.39
N HIS A 293 8.91 -21.58 -16.75
CA HIS A 293 10.11 -21.71 -15.92
C HIS A 293 10.03 -20.82 -14.65
N CYS A 294 9.55 -19.59 -14.75
CA CYS A 294 9.36 -18.73 -13.58
C CYS A 294 8.36 -19.34 -12.61
N PHE A 295 7.27 -19.95 -13.09
CA PHE A 295 6.29 -20.61 -12.22
C PHE A 295 6.83 -21.88 -11.58
N ARG A 296 7.74 -22.63 -12.25
CA ARG A 296 8.49 -23.71 -11.62
C ARG A 296 9.38 -23.21 -10.48
N ILE A 297 10.10 -22.10 -10.69
CA ILE A 297 10.94 -21.48 -9.65
C ILE A 297 10.07 -20.97 -8.51
N ARG A 298 8.98 -20.27 -8.82
CA ARG A 298 8.01 -19.81 -7.83
C ARG A 298 7.47 -20.95 -6.97
N GLU A 299 7.09 -22.08 -7.60
CA GLU A 299 6.61 -23.26 -6.86
C GLU A 299 7.67 -23.82 -5.90
N ARG A 300 8.94 -23.85 -6.30
CA ARG A 300 10.05 -24.22 -5.42
C ARG A 300 10.14 -23.27 -4.21
N LEU A 301 10.03 -21.95 -4.43
CA LEU A 301 10.04 -20.95 -3.35
C LEU A 301 8.83 -21.09 -2.43
N LEU A 302 7.62 -21.36 -2.96
CA LEU A 302 6.44 -21.59 -2.13
C LEU A 302 6.54 -22.87 -1.28
N ARG A 303 7.21 -23.91 -1.76
CA ARG A 303 7.52 -25.11 -0.95
C ARG A 303 8.54 -24.79 0.14
N LEU A 304 9.51 -23.93 -0.14
CA LEU A 304 10.48 -23.43 0.84
C LEU A 304 9.77 -22.61 1.91
N ASN A 305 8.85 -21.71 1.54
CA ASN A 305 7.99 -20.97 2.46
C ASN A 305 7.23 -21.90 3.42
N LYS A 306 6.68 -23.02 2.89
CA LYS A 306 6.01 -24.02 3.73
C LYS A 306 6.95 -24.66 4.75
N ARG A 307 8.23 -24.84 4.42
CA ARG A 307 9.23 -25.33 5.40
C ARG A 307 9.52 -24.31 6.49
N LEU A 308 9.53 -23.01 6.12
CA LEU A 308 9.80 -21.90 7.06
C LEU A 308 8.65 -21.68 8.06
N THR A 309 7.41 -21.61 7.57
CA THR A 309 6.27 -21.19 8.41
C THR A 309 5.16 -22.24 8.55
N GLY A 310 5.22 -23.32 7.78
CA GLY A 310 4.12 -24.30 7.67
C GLY A 310 3.08 -23.92 6.62
N ASN A 311 3.16 -22.71 6.05
CA ASN A 311 2.23 -22.18 5.03
C ASN A 311 2.98 -21.71 3.78
N ARG A 312 2.45 -22.00 2.58
CA ARG A 312 3.06 -21.63 1.30
C ARG A 312 3.16 -20.12 1.08
N LEU A 313 2.23 -19.37 1.66
CA LEU A 313 2.16 -17.90 1.59
C LEU A 313 2.69 -17.24 2.87
N LEU A 314 3.50 -17.93 3.67
CA LEU A 314 4.14 -17.44 4.89
C LEU A 314 3.16 -17.02 6.02
N ARG A 315 1.88 -17.42 5.95
CA ARG A 315 0.90 -17.13 7.00
C ARG A 315 1.34 -17.72 8.34
N GLY A 316 1.09 -16.97 9.42
CA GLY A 316 1.53 -17.32 10.79
C GLY A 316 3.03 -17.14 11.00
N GLY A 317 3.76 -16.59 9.99
CA GLY A 317 5.19 -16.27 10.13
C GLY A 317 5.43 -15.04 10.99
N ILE A 318 4.61 -13.99 10.81
CA ILE A 318 4.64 -12.77 11.62
C ILE A 318 3.56 -12.85 12.69
N VAL A 319 3.94 -12.57 13.92
CA VAL A 319 3.01 -12.50 15.06
C VAL A 319 3.29 -11.23 15.88
N PRO A 320 2.30 -10.73 16.63
CA PRO A 320 2.53 -9.61 17.54
C PRO A 320 3.69 -9.89 18.51
N GLY A 321 4.63 -8.96 18.60
CA GLY A 321 5.83 -9.07 19.41
C GLY A 321 6.98 -9.89 18.81
N GLY A 322 6.81 -10.46 17.57
CA GLY A 322 7.88 -11.27 17.00
C GLY A 322 7.53 -12.07 15.75
N VAL A 323 7.93 -13.34 15.75
CA VAL A 323 7.72 -14.32 14.67
C VAL A 323 7.24 -15.64 15.24
N GLY A 324 6.38 -16.34 14.49
CA GLY A 324 5.74 -17.57 14.93
C GLY A 324 6.66 -18.80 14.97
N ARG A 325 7.76 -18.79 14.18
CA ARG A 325 8.69 -19.91 14.06
C ARG A 325 10.12 -19.44 13.79
N ASP A 326 11.07 -20.25 14.23
CA ASP A 326 12.48 -20.11 13.90
C ASP A 326 12.83 -20.77 12.57
N LEU A 327 14.02 -20.47 12.05
CA LEU A 327 14.58 -21.21 10.91
C LEU A 327 14.84 -22.66 11.32
N PRO A 328 14.40 -23.65 10.47
CA PRO A 328 14.79 -25.04 10.68
C PRO A 328 16.32 -25.17 10.64
N PRO A 329 16.95 -25.78 11.64
CA PRO A 329 18.42 -25.80 11.75
C PRO A 329 19.10 -26.56 10.59
N GLU A 330 18.37 -27.51 9.98
CA GLU A 330 18.86 -28.30 8.83
C GLU A 330 18.65 -27.59 7.48
N LEU A 331 18.08 -26.41 7.46
CA LEU A 331 17.74 -25.70 6.23
C LEU A 331 18.88 -24.77 5.78
N ASP A 332 19.56 -25.11 4.69
CA ASP A 332 20.44 -24.19 3.96
C ASP A 332 19.59 -23.19 3.14
N LEU A 333 18.96 -22.23 3.84
CA LEU A 333 18.14 -21.21 3.18
C LEU A 333 18.93 -20.38 2.18
N ALA A 334 20.15 -19.98 2.52
CA ALA A 334 21.01 -19.15 1.67
C ALA A 334 21.39 -19.88 0.36
N GLY A 335 21.69 -21.16 0.44
CA GLY A 335 21.97 -22.00 -0.73
C GLY A 335 20.73 -22.21 -1.61
N GLU A 336 19.56 -22.47 -0.99
CA GLU A 336 18.28 -22.69 -1.69
C GLU A 336 17.83 -21.45 -2.48
N VAL A 337 17.82 -20.25 -1.85
CA VAL A 337 17.42 -19.00 -2.53
C VAL A 337 18.46 -18.60 -3.59
N GLY A 338 19.75 -18.88 -3.34
CA GLY A 338 20.82 -18.61 -4.29
C GLY A 338 20.71 -19.48 -5.55
N ALA A 339 20.32 -20.75 -5.41
CA ALA A 339 20.06 -21.63 -6.55
C ALA A 339 18.81 -21.17 -7.33
N ALA A 340 17.75 -20.76 -6.63
CA ALA A 340 16.56 -20.22 -7.29
C ALA A 340 16.85 -18.93 -8.07
N LEU A 341 17.72 -18.04 -7.52
CA LEU A 341 18.14 -16.83 -8.21
C LEU A 341 18.93 -17.12 -9.48
N ARG A 342 19.88 -18.06 -9.45
CA ARG A 342 20.63 -18.45 -10.66
C ARG A 342 19.71 -18.98 -11.77
N ASP A 343 18.76 -19.87 -11.42
CA ASP A 343 17.74 -20.36 -12.35
C ASP A 343 16.92 -19.19 -12.94
N PHE A 344 16.56 -18.22 -12.12
CA PHE A 344 15.82 -17.04 -12.54
C PHE A 344 16.63 -16.13 -13.47
N GLU A 345 17.89 -15.87 -13.15
CA GLU A 345 18.80 -15.04 -13.97
C GLU A 345 19.03 -15.63 -15.37
N GLU A 346 19.09 -16.96 -15.48
CA GLU A 346 19.17 -17.62 -16.79
C GLU A 346 17.93 -17.31 -17.64
N ILE A 347 16.72 -17.40 -17.05
CA ILE A 347 15.48 -17.08 -17.76
C ILE A 347 15.38 -15.60 -18.11
N VAL A 348 15.83 -14.73 -17.23
CA VAL A 348 15.92 -13.28 -17.50
C VAL A 348 16.81 -13.02 -18.71
N ALA A 349 18.02 -13.61 -18.74
CA ALA A 349 18.96 -13.44 -19.84
C ALA A 349 18.38 -13.93 -21.17
N LEU A 350 17.75 -15.11 -21.19
CA LEU A 350 17.10 -15.66 -22.38
C LEU A 350 15.94 -14.76 -22.86
N SER A 351 15.13 -14.24 -21.93
CA SER A 351 14.00 -13.37 -22.27
C SER A 351 14.45 -12.04 -22.85
N LEU A 352 15.46 -11.42 -22.25
CA LEU A 352 16.02 -10.12 -22.71
C LEU A 352 16.87 -10.24 -23.98
N ALA A 353 17.32 -11.44 -24.36
CA ALA A 353 17.93 -11.70 -25.66
C ALA A 353 16.90 -11.88 -26.79
N ASN A 354 15.61 -12.05 -26.46
CA ASN A 354 14.54 -12.22 -27.43
C ASN A 354 14.02 -10.85 -27.89
N THR A 355 14.24 -10.53 -29.18
CA THR A 355 13.85 -9.23 -29.77
C THR A 355 12.34 -9.01 -29.76
N LEU A 356 11.51 -10.05 -29.90
CA LEU A 356 10.05 -9.93 -29.82
C LEU A 356 9.59 -9.55 -28.43
N VAL A 357 10.25 -10.07 -27.39
CA VAL A 357 9.97 -9.68 -26.00
C VAL A 357 10.35 -8.23 -25.79
N LEU A 358 11.58 -7.84 -26.17
CA LEU A 358 12.07 -6.46 -25.99
C LEU A 358 11.20 -5.44 -26.72
N ASP A 359 10.79 -5.71 -27.94
CA ASP A 359 9.95 -4.82 -28.75
C ASP A 359 8.60 -4.54 -28.06
N ARG A 360 8.04 -5.54 -27.39
CA ARG A 360 6.80 -5.38 -26.63
C ARG A 360 6.98 -4.64 -25.29
N LEU A 361 8.15 -4.75 -24.66
CA LEU A 361 8.43 -4.13 -23.35
C LEU A 361 8.84 -2.65 -23.47
N ASP A 362 9.63 -2.32 -24.49
CA ASP A 362 10.27 -1.02 -24.65
C ASP A 362 9.27 0.05 -25.07
N GLY A 363 9.18 1.15 -24.32
CA GLY A 363 8.29 2.27 -24.60
C GLY A 363 6.80 2.01 -24.34
N THR A 364 6.37 0.78 -24.07
CA THR A 364 4.96 0.45 -23.79
C THR A 364 4.56 0.90 -22.38
N GLY A 365 3.39 1.54 -22.26
CA GLY A 365 2.80 1.90 -20.97
C GLY A 365 3.68 2.84 -20.15
N ARG A 366 4.15 3.95 -20.74
CA ARG A 366 5.09 4.89 -20.12
C ARG A 366 4.40 5.81 -19.12
N LEU A 367 4.83 5.74 -17.85
CA LEU A 367 4.45 6.67 -16.77
C LEU A 367 5.59 7.67 -16.55
N THR A 368 5.34 8.98 -16.77
CA THR A 368 6.37 10.01 -16.57
C THR A 368 6.64 10.23 -15.08
N THR A 369 7.87 10.63 -14.73
CA THR A 369 8.27 10.97 -13.35
C THR A 369 7.32 12.01 -12.72
N ARG A 370 6.94 13.04 -13.49
CA ARG A 370 6.02 14.08 -13.05
C ARG A 370 4.66 13.48 -12.66
N THR A 371 4.05 12.71 -13.57
CA THR A 371 2.75 12.07 -13.30
C THR A 371 2.84 11.11 -12.11
N ALA A 372 3.94 10.36 -12.00
CA ALA A 372 4.15 9.46 -10.87
C ALA A 372 4.23 10.23 -9.53
N ARG A 373 4.95 11.35 -9.47
CA ARG A 373 5.02 12.22 -8.28
C ARG A 373 3.68 12.85 -7.95
N ASP A 374 2.99 13.42 -8.92
CA ASP A 374 1.69 14.07 -8.74
C ASP A 374 0.65 13.12 -8.15
N HIS A 375 0.74 11.83 -8.48
CA HIS A 375 -0.17 10.78 -7.98
C HIS A 375 0.31 10.06 -6.71
N GLY A 376 1.49 10.37 -6.19
CA GLY A 376 2.07 9.68 -5.01
C GLY A 376 2.31 8.20 -5.25
N VAL A 377 2.84 7.84 -6.43
CA VAL A 377 3.10 6.44 -6.82
C VAL A 377 4.13 5.80 -5.89
N LEU A 378 3.92 4.53 -5.55
CA LEU A 378 4.71 3.79 -4.59
C LEU A 378 5.45 2.60 -5.22
N GLY A 379 6.51 2.14 -4.54
CA GLY A 379 7.20 0.89 -4.82
C GLY A 379 7.92 0.86 -6.17
N TYR A 380 7.99 -0.32 -6.77
CA TYR A 380 8.69 -0.52 -8.05
C TYR A 380 8.14 0.34 -9.21
N VAL A 381 6.86 0.72 -9.16
CA VAL A 381 6.27 1.63 -10.17
C VAL A 381 6.87 3.03 -10.05
N ALA A 382 7.04 3.54 -8.83
CA ALA A 382 7.73 4.79 -8.55
C ALA A 382 9.20 4.73 -9.00
N ARG A 383 9.91 3.68 -8.58
CA ARG A 383 11.32 3.47 -8.89
C ARG A 383 11.58 3.29 -10.39
N ALA A 384 10.67 2.66 -11.12
CA ALA A 384 10.74 2.57 -12.59
C ALA A 384 10.49 3.91 -13.30
N SER A 385 9.91 4.89 -12.60
CA SER A 385 9.57 6.22 -13.10
C SER A 385 10.50 7.32 -12.58
N GLY A 386 11.70 6.98 -12.06
CA GLY A 386 12.71 7.94 -11.61
C GLY A 386 12.50 8.51 -10.21
N ILE A 387 11.73 7.84 -9.35
CA ILE A 387 11.50 8.26 -7.96
C ILE A 387 12.28 7.33 -7.03
N ASP A 388 13.29 7.86 -6.35
CA ASP A 388 14.18 7.12 -5.46
C ASP A 388 13.65 7.10 -4.03
N VAL A 389 12.64 6.24 -3.78
CA VAL A 389 12.02 6.05 -2.47
C VAL A 389 11.92 4.56 -2.12
N ASP A 390 12.25 4.21 -0.87
CA ASP A 390 12.10 2.86 -0.34
C ASP A 390 12.05 2.91 1.19
N VAL A 391 10.97 2.46 1.80
CA VAL A 391 10.75 2.51 3.25
C VAL A 391 11.84 1.74 4.02
N ARG A 392 12.39 0.66 3.44
CA ARG A 392 13.46 -0.14 4.07
C ARG A 392 14.73 0.68 4.32
N ARG A 393 15.03 1.65 3.42
CA ARG A 393 16.18 2.55 3.47
C ARG A 393 15.84 3.87 4.19
N ASP A 394 14.70 4.47 3.83
CA ASP A 394 14.35 5.83 4.24
C ASP A 394 13.77 5.89 5.66
N HIS A 395 13.10 4.82 6.09
CA HIS A 395 12.50 4.63 7.42
C HIS A 395 12.77 3.19 7.91
N PRO A 396 14.02 2.83 8.23
CA PRO A 396 14.40 1.46 8.51
C PRO A 396 13.58 0.83 9.62
N PHE A 397 13.04 -0.35 9.33
CA PHE A 397 12.28 -1.17 10.26
C PHE A 397 12.87 -2.59 10.34
N ALA A 398 12.40 -3.41 11.29
CA ALA A 398 12.95 -4.72 11.56
C ALA A 398 14.50 -4.64 11.68
N ALA A 399 15.26 -5.43 10.92
CA ALA A 399 16.73 -5.39 10.92
C ALA A 399 17.32 -4.70 9.66
N TYR A 400 16.51 -3.98 8.85
CA TYR A 400 17.03 -3.36 7.61
C TYR A 400 18.12 -2.33 7.86
N GLY A 401 18.08 -1.61 8.99
CA GLY A 401 19.13 -0.67 9.37
C GLY A 401 20.49 -1.32 9.67
N ASP A 402 20.52 -2.63 9.90
CA ASP A 402 21.73 -3.40 10.18
C ASP A 402 22.29 -4.09 8.91
N LEU A 403 21.58 -3.97 7.76
CA LEU A 403 21.89 -4.66 6.50
C LEU A 403 22.21 -3.66 5.40
N SER A 404 22.90 -4.13 4.36
CA SER A 404 23.29 -3.31 3.22
C SER A 404 22.63 -3.79 1.94
N PHE A 405 21.99 -2.88 1.20
CA PHE A 405 21.35 -3.15 -0.08
C PHE A 405 21.27 -1.88 -0.92
N ARG A 406 21.02 -2.04 -2.21
CA ARG A 406 20.76 -0.93 -3.14
C ARG A 406 19.27 -0.80 -3.39
N VAL A 407 18.81 0.40 -3.65
CA VAL A 407 17.47 0.67 -4.18
C VAL A 407 17.63 0.91 -5.68
N PRO A 408 17.15 -0.01 -6.54
CA PRO A 408 17.26 0.16 -7.99
C PRO A 408 16.27 1.23 -8.47
N VAL A 409 16.74 2.15 -9.32
CA VAL A 409 15.92 3.22 -9.92
C VAL A 409 16.19 3.29 -11.42
N LEU A 410 15.13 3.37 -12.23
CA LEU A 410 15.14 3.62 -13.66
C LEU A 410 14.15 4.76 -13.96
N ASP A 411 14.29 5.47 -15.06
CA ASP A 411 13.56 6.69 -15.35
C ASP A 411 12.69 6.64 -16.61
N THR A 412 12.75 5.54 -17.39
CA THR A 412 11.94 5.42 -18.61
C THR A 412 10.45 5.25 -18.34
N GLY A 413 10.07 4.71 -17.18
CA GLY A 413 8.69 4.58 -16.71
C GLY A 413 7.82 3.60 -17.50
N ASP A 414 8.39 2.80 -18.39
CA ASP A 414 7.70 1.86 -19.25
C ASP A 414 7.62 0.44 -18.65
N VAL A 415 7.02 -0.50 -19.37
CA VAL A 415 6.93 -1.91 -18.96
C VAL A 415 8.31 -2.50 -18.74
N LYS A 416 9.29 -2.17 -19.61
CA LYS A 416 10.68 -2.65 -19.49
C LYS A 416 11.32 -2.22 -18.18
N ALA A 417 11.22 -0.92 -17.83
CA ALA A 417 11.74 -0.41 -16.56
C ALA A 417 11.11 -1.11 -15.36
N ARG A 418 9.77 -1.24 -15.32
CA ARG A 418 9.08 -1.95 -14.23
C ARG A 418 9.49 -3.41 -14.14
N THR A 419 9.78 -4.06 -15.27
CA THR A 419 10.27 -5.45 -15.31
C THR A 419 11.70 -5.56 -14.76
N LEU A 420 12.58 -4.66 -15.17
CA LEU A 420 13.99 -4.66 -14.74
C LEU A 420 14.15 -4.30 -13.26
N ILE A 421 13.35 -3.36 -12.71
CA ILE A 421 13.33 -3.07 -11.27
C ILE A 421 13.02 -4.36 -10.47
N ARG A 422 12.05 -5.17 -10.90
CA ARG A 422 11.75 -6.44 -10.23
C ARG A 422 12.92 -7.42 -10.25
N VAL A 423 13.66 -7.48 -11.35
CA VAL A 423 14.84 -8.33 -11.45
C VAL A 423 15.92 -7.88 -10.46
N GLU A 424 16.21 -6.59 -10.41
CA GLU A 424 17.18 -6.04 -9.46
C GLU A 424 16.73 -6.22 -8.01
N GLU A 425 15.45 -5.98 -7.70
CA GLU A 425 14.92 -6.21 -6.35
C GLU A 425 14.96 -7.69 -5.95
N ALA A 426 14.77 -8.62 -6.87
CA ALA A 426 14.93 -10.06 -6.61
C ALA A 426 16.38 -10.40 -6.22
N ARG A 427 17.38 -9.76 -6.86
CA ARG A 427 18.80 -9.90 -6.51
C ARG A 427 19.10 -9.36 -5.11
N GLU A 428 18.62 -8.14 -4.85
CA GLU A 428 18.79 -7.51 -3.54
C GLU A 428 18.11 -8.32 -2.42
N SER A 429 16.90 -8.87 -2.68
CA SER A 429 16.19 -9.74 -1.73
C SER A 429 17.00 -10.97 -1.33
N VAL A 430 17.60 -11.66 -2.31
CA VAL A 430 18.48 -12.81 -2.02
C VAL A 430 19.73 -12.36 -1.25
N GLY A 431 20.32 -11.22 -1.59
CA GLY A 431 21.42 -10.61 -0.85
C GLY A 431 21.07 -10.31 0.61
N LEU A 432 19.89 -9.72 0.84
CA LEU A 432 19.36 -9.42 2.18
C LEU A 432 19.07 -10.69 2.99
N ILE A 433 18.46 -11.70 2.39
CA ILE A 433 18.21 -13.00 3.06
C ILE A 433 19.53 -13.62 3.53
N ARG A 434 20.57 -13.63 2.68
CA ARG A 434 21.88 -14.16 3.04
C ARG A 434 22.51 -13.41 4.20
N GLN A 435 22.55 -12.07 4.14
CA GLN A 435 23.07 -11.23 5.22
C GLN A 435 22.29 -11.43 6.52
N ALA A 436 20.94 -11.50 6.44
CA ALA A 436 20.11 -11.69 7.60
C ALA A 436 20.35 -13.05 8.28
N VAL A 437 20.46 -14.12 7.51
CA VAL A 437 20.79 -15.46 8.04
C VAL A 437 22.17 -15.49 8.68
N GLU A 438 23.18 -14.87 8.05
CA GLU A 438 24.56 -14.83 8.53
C GLU A 438 24.71 -14.01 9.83
N ARG A 439 24.01 -12.88 9.94
CA ARG A 439 24.16 -11.93 11.06
C ARG A 439 23.15 -12.13 12.18
N MET A 440 22.18 -13.01 11.99
CA MET A 440 21.09 -13.25 12.95
C MET A 440 21.62 -13.70 14.32
N PRO A 441 21.39 -12.94 15.39
CA PRO A 441 21.83 -13.36 16.73
C PRO A 441 20.96 -14.50 17.27
N ALA A 442 21.48 -15.20 18.28
CA ALA A 442 20.65 -16.07 19.13
C ALA A 442 19.74 -15.21 20.01
N GLY A 443 18.57 -15.74 20.37
CA GLY A 443 17.66 -15.01 21.25
C GLY A 443 16.22 -15.50 21.16
N PRO A 444 15.30 -14.89 21.92
CA PRO A 444 13.89 -15.19 21.87
C PRO A 444 13.26 -14.78 20.52
N LEU A 445 12.13 -15.42 20.19
CA LEU A 445 11.38 -15.17 18.96
C LEU A 445 10.22 -14.18 19.17
N ILE A 446 9.74 -14.04 20.38
CA ILE A 446 8.54 -13.26 20.74
C ILE A 446 8.79 -12.53 22.05
N ALA A 447 8.37 -11.27 22.11
CA ALA A 447 8.17 -10.51 23.34
C ALA A 447 6.67 -10.35 23.61
N PRO A 448 6.21 -10.33 24.85
CA PRO A 448 4.81 -10.07 25.16
C PRO A 448 4.42 -8.65 24.74
N VAL A 449 3.30 -8.52 24.05
CA VAL A 449 2.71 -7.21 23.71
C VAL A 449 1.91 -6.72 24.90
N GLY A 450 2.21 -5.51 25.37
CA GLY A 450 1.51 -4.87 26.49
C GLY A 450 0.08 -4.43 26.14
N ALA A 451 -0.61 -3.86 27.13
CA ALA A 451 -1.93 -3.28 26.93
C ALA A 451 -1.86 -2.08 25.96
N LEU A 452 -2.85 -1.96 25.10
CA LEU A 452 -2.97 -0.82 24.19
C LEU A 452 -3.60 0.37 24.93
N PRO A 453 -3.08 1.59 24.77
CA PRO A 453 -3.71 2.78 25.33
C PRO A 453 -5.05 3.04 24.63
N ALA A 454 -6.06 3.39 25.43
CA ALA A 454 -7.40 3.66 24.91
C ALA A 454 -7.41 4.91 24.03
N PHE A 455 -7.95 4.78 22.83
CA PHE A 455 -8.16 5.87 21.88
C PHE A 455 -6.90 6.65 21.46
N GLU A 456 -5.74 6.04 21.65
CA GLU A 456 -4.47 6.57 21.14
C GLU A 456 -4.19 5.96 19.77
N PRO A 457 -4.01 6.78 18.72
CA PRO A 457 -3.67 6.26 17.39
C PRO A 457 -2.24 5.75 17.35
N ALA A 458 -2.05 4.63 16.66
CA ALA A 458 -0.73 4.11 16.33
C ALA A 458 -0.72 3.56 14.91
N TRP A 459 0.46 3.54 14.29
CA TRP A 459 0.62 3.06 12.93
C TRP A 459 1.96 2.34 12.73
N GLY A 460 1.98 1.46 11.72
CA GLY A 460 3.17 0.80 11.22
C GLY A 460 3.26 0.96 9.71
N MET A 461 4.47 1.09 9.19
CA MET A 461 4.76 1.25 7.77
C MET A 461 5.90 0.32 7.36
N VAL A 462 5.69 -0.42 6.28
CA VAL A 462 6.68 -1.34 5.72
C VAL A 462 6.74 -1.21 4.21
N GLU A 463 7.89 -1.53 3.61
CA GLU A 463 8.00 -1.68 2.16
C GLU A 463 7.62 -3.11 1.77
N GLY A 464 6.37 -3.33 1.38
CA GLY A 464 5.94 -4.57 0.72
C GLY A 464 6.55 -4.69 -0.68
N TRP A 465 6.34 -5.81 -1.35
CA TRP A 465 6.88 -6.02 -2.70
C TRP A 465 6.25 -5.09 -3.77
N ARG A 466 5.04 -4.56 -3.54
CA ARG A 466 4.39 -3.54 -4.40
C ARG A 466 4.72 -2.10 -3.99
N GLY A 467 5.23 -1.87 -2.76
CA GLY A 467 5.50 -0.55 -2.21
C GLY A 467 5.09 -0.41 -0.76
N ALA A 468 5.03 0.82 -0.26
CA ALA A 468 4.71 1.13 1.11
C ALA A 468 3.30 0.68 1.52
N ILE A 469 3.21 -0.08 2.60
CA ILE A 469 1.99 -0.53 3.25
C ILE A 469 1.88 0.19 4.60
N ILE A 470 0.72 0.77 4.90
CA ILE A 470 0.45 1.38 6.20
C ILE A 470 -0.75 0.71 6.85
N HIS A 471 -0.58 0.27 8.10
CA HIS A 471 -1.68 -0.06 9.00
C HIS A 471 -1.72 0.96 10.12
N TRP A 472 -2.87 1.57 10.31
CA TRP A 472 -3.18 2.49 11.39
C TRP A 472 -4.27 1.87 12.26
N LEU A 473 -4.15 1.98 13.58
CA LEU A 473 -5.11 1.40 14.51
C LEU A 473 -5.34 2.28 15.73
N MET A 474 -6.47 2.04 16.38
CA MET A 474 -6.89 2.61 17.64
C MET A 474 -7.63 1.53 18.43
N ALA A 475 -7.34 1.40 19.73
CA ALA A 475 -8.06 0.52 20.64
C ALA A 475 -9.11 1.30 21.44
N ASP A 476 -10.12 0.61 21.94
CA ASP A 476 -11.10 1.14 22.90
C ASP A 476 -10.61 1.06 24.36
N GLY A 477 -11.46 1.46 25.30
CA GLY A 477 -11.17 1.42 26.74
C GLY A 477 -11.05 0.01 27.31
N ALA A 478 -11.52 -1.02 26.60
CA ALA A 478 -11.40 -2.42 26.96
C ALA A 478 -10.17 -3.10 26.30
N GLY A 479 -9.42 -2.38 25.47
CA GLY A 479 -8.26 -2.90 24.73
C GLY A 479 -8.62 -3.67 23.45
N ALA A 480 -9.89 -3.67 23.03
CA ALA A 480 -10.31 -4.21 21.75
C ALA A 480 -10.05 -3.18 20.62
N LEU A 481 -9.92 -3.66 19.39
CA LEU A 481 -9.74 -2.79 18.22
C LEU A 481 -10.97 -1.93 17.99
N TYR A 482 -10.84 -0.62 18.18
CA TYR A 482 -11.90 0.34 17.92
C TYR A 482 -12.01 0.68 16.43
N ARG A 483 -10.85 0.85 15.78
CA ARG A 483 -10.73 1.18 14.37
C ARG A 483 -9.39 0.69 13.82
N VAL A 484 -9.40 0.13 12.62
CA VAL A 484 -8.21 -0.15 11.84
C VAL A 484 -8.40 0.45 10.45
N LYS A 485 -7.41 1.21 9.95
CA LYS A 485 -7.34 1.70 8.57
C LYS A 485 -6.12 1.11 7.90
N ILE A 486 -6.31 0.64 6.67
CA ILE A 486 -5.27 0.00 5.87
C ILE A 486 -5.03 0.82 4.60
N MET A 487 -3.77 0.99 4.23
CA MET A 487 -3.36 1.46 2.90
C MET A 487 -2.44 0.42 2.28
N ASP A 488 -2.93 -0.29 1.28
CA ASP A 488 -2.12 -1.07 0.34
C ASP A 488 -1.55 -0.11 -0.73
N PRO A 489 -0.33 -0.31 -1.25
CA PRO A 489 0.20 0.54 -2.33
C PRO A 489 -0.70 0.57 -3.58
N SER A 490 -1.49 -0.46 -3.82
CA SER A 490 -2.45 -0.50 -4.94
C SER A 490 -3.52 0.58 -4.83
N PHE A 491 -3.84 1.04 -3.61
CA PHE A 491 -4.80 2.13 -3.40
C PHE A 491 -4.41 3.41 -4.13
N LEU A 492 -3.13 3.75 -4.18
CA LEU A 492 -2.61 4.90 -4.93
C LEU A 492 -2.23 4.53 -6.37
N ASN A 493 -1.66 3.35 -6.59
CA ASN A 493 -1.04 2.98 -7.87
C ASN A 493 -2.03 2.60 -8.99
N TRP A 494 -3.31 2.33 -8.70
CA TRP A 494 -4.30 2.02 -9.74
C TRP A 494 -4.59 3.19 -10.67
N ARG A 495 -4.69 4.40 -10.15
CA ARG A 495 -5.04 5.58 -10.97
C ARG A 495 -3.96 5.93 -12.01
N PRO A 496 -2.65 5.91 -11.68
CA PRO A 496 -1.57 6.14 -12.64
C PRO A 496 -1.53 5.20 -13.85
N LEU A 497 -2.08 3.99 -13.74
CA LEU A 497 -2.20 3.08 -14.88
C LEU A 497 -2.97 3.71 -16.05
N SER A 498 -4.00 4.51 -15.77
CA SER A 498 -4.75 5.22 -16.81
C SER A 498 -3.86 6.17 -17.63
N TYR A 499 -2.93 6.85 -16.97
CA TYR A 499 -1.99 7.77 -17.63
C TYR A 499 -0.90 7.04 -18.41
N ALA A 500 -0.43 5.90 -17.88
CA ALA A 500 0.56 5.07 -18.56
C ALA A 500 0.02 4.49 -19.88
N LEU A 501 -1.30 4.30 -19.99
CA LEU A 501 -1.95 3.76 -21.18
C LEU A 501 -2.26 4.80 -22.26
N LEU A 502 -2.18 6.08 -21.95
CA LEU A 502 -2.43 7.13 -22.96
C LEU A 502 -1.49 6.95 -24.15
N LYS A 503 -2.03 7.06 -25.38
CA LYS A 503 -1.34 6.88 -26.66
C LYS A 503 -0.89 5.44 -26.96
N ASN A 504 -1.20 4.47 -26.10
CA ASN A 504 -1.07 3.05 -26.42
C ASN A 504 -2.33 2.55 -27.13
N ILE A 505 -2.31 1.33 -27.60
CA ILE A 505 -3.48 0.65 -28.18
C ILE A 505 -4.12 -0.30 -27.15
N VAL A 506 -5.40 -0.63 -27.32
CA VAL A 506 -6.12 -1.49 -26.36
C VAL A 506 -5.42 -2.84 -26.14
N PRO A 507 -4.85 -3.52 -27.16
CA PRO A 507 -4.05 -4.75 -26.97
C PRO A 507 -2.82 -4.61 -26.07
N ASP A 508 -2.33 -3.41 -25.77
CA ASP A 508 -1.22 -3.19 -24.83
C ASP A 508 -1.68 -3.20 -23.37
N PHE A 509 -2.99 -3.08 -23.11
CA PHE A 509 -3.53 -3.02 -21.77
C PHE A 509 -3.17 -4.23 -20.90
N PRO A 510 -3.33 -5.49 -21.33
CA PRO A 510 -2.98 -6.63 -20.50
C PRO A 510 -1.51 -6.58 -20.03
N LEU A 511 -0.58 -6.32 -20.94
CA LEU A 511 0.85 -6.21 -20.66
C LEU A 511 1.15 -5.04 -19.71
N CYS A 512 0.59 -3.86 -19.97
CA CYS A 512 0.76 -2.69 -19.13
C CYS A 512 0.18 -2.94 -17.74
N ASN A 513 -1.06 -3.44 -17.63
CA ASN A 513 -1.72 -3.78 -16.37
C ASN A 513 -0.90 -4.82 -15.58
N LYS A 514 -0.41 -5.87 -16.25
CA LYS A 514 0.42 -6.89 -15.63
C LYS A 514 1.74 -6.31 -15.12
N SER A 515 2.34 -5.37 -15.83
CA SER A 515 3.57 -4.70 -15.37
C SER A 515 3.37 -3.84 -14.11
N PHE A 516 2.16 -3.28 -13.92
CA PHE A 516 1.76 -2.64 -12.67
C PHE A 516 1.39 -3.67 -11.60
N ASN A 517 0.76 -4.77 -11.97
CA ASN A 517 0.29 -5.87 -11.12
C ASN A 517 -0.28 -5.44 -9.77
N GLN A 518 -1.23 -4.51 -9.80
CA GLN A 518 -1.85 -4.02 -8.57
C GLN A 518 -2.88 -5.02 -8.02
N SER A 519 -2.98 -5.09 -6.69
CA SER A 519 -3.95 -5.91 -6.01
C SER A 519 -5.34 -5.28 -6.06
N TYR A 520 -6.33 -6.01 -6.56
CA TYR A 520 -7.74 -5.60 -6.45
C TYR A 520 -8.20 -5.69 -5.00
N SER A 521 -7.98 -6.83 -4.35
CA SER A 521 -8.36 -7.01 -2.94
C SER A 521 -7.61 -6.09 -1.98
N GLY A 522 -6.35 -5.76 -2.26
CA GLY A 522 -5.57 -4.78 -1.48
C GLY A 522 -6.11 -3.36 -1.63
N ASN A 523 -6.58 -2.98 -2.82
CA ASN A 523 -7.23 -1.70 -3.05
C ASN A 523 -8.62 -1.62 -2.44
N ASP A 524 -9.39 -2.70 -2.57
CA ASP A 524 -10.83 -2.70 -2.28
C ASP A 524 -11.15 -2.92 -0.79
N LEU A 525 -10.29 -3.64 -0.05
CA LEU A 525 -10.42 -4.01 1.37
C LEU A 525 -11.76 -4.75 1.65
#